data_08cdb486f0d0a34e30fb7a1c68b37db5
#
_entry.id   08cdb486f0d0a34e30fb7a1c68b37db5
#
_cell.length_a   1.000
_cell.length_b   1.000
_cell.length_c   1.000
_cell.angle_alpha   90.00
_cell.angle_beta   90.00
_cell.angle_gamma   90.00
#
_symmetry.space_group_name_H-M   'P 1'
#
loop_
_entity.id
_entity.type
_entity.pdbx_description
1 polymer ?
#
loop_
_entity_poly.entity_id
_entity_poly.type
_entity_poly.pdbx_seq_one_letter_code
_entity_poly.pdbx_strand_id
1 'polypeptide(L)'
;IMHIATNMFMLWMFGSVIEHVWGPRKFLFYYIICGIGGGILQELAWYCMPFVMDTITVTRNGVSIDIPCVIYIQQTMAIGASGAVVGLLLAFGMLFPNARMFIIPIPVPIKAKWLVTGMIAIEIFSSFSPGSDIAHVVNVGGALTGFLLFMYWKRHPYSGYGNMGMHKGHQFFDRMKDSWEKHTGKVGTGGSNSSWGTSSQHTAT
;
A
#
# COMPACT_ATOMS: atom_id res chain seq x y z
N ILE A 1 -5.63 -19.81 4.14
CA ILE A 1 -4.74 -19.40 5.24
C ILE A 1 -3.70 -18.41 4.71
N MET A 2 -3.02 -18.71 3.61
CA MET A 2 -1.97 -17.83 3.04
C MET A 2 -2.49 -16.43 2.68
N HIS A 3 -3.66 -16.34 2.05
CA HIS A 3 -4.29 -15.07 1.68
C HIS A 3 -4.58 -14.17 2.90
N ILE A 4 -5.07 -14.76 4.00
CA ILE A 4 -5.31 -14.02 5.25
C ILE A 4 -3.99 -13.55 5.86
N ALA A 5 -3.00 -14.43 5.92
CA ALA A 5 -1.69 -14.10 6.47
C ALA A 5 -1.02 -12.95 5.70
N THR A 6 -1.08 -12.97 4.35
CA THR A 6 -0.56 -11.91 3.50
C THR A 6 -1.28 -10.58 3.74
N ASN A 7 -2.62 -10.58 3.81
CA ASN A 7 -3.39 -9.38 4.09
C ASN A 7 -3.07 -8.79 5.47
N MET A 8 -2.95 -9.64 6.50
CA MET A 8 -2.60 -9.20 7.86
C MET A 8 -1.18 -8.65 7.91
N PHE A 9 -0.24 -9.29 7.22
CA PHE A 9 1.14 -8.82 7.12
C PHE A 9 1.22 -7.45 6.43
N MET A 10 0.53 -7.28 5.30
CA MET A 10 0.48 -6.00 4.60
C MET A 10 -0.18 -4.91 5.44
N LEU A 11 -1.29 -5.23 6.09
CA LEU A 11 -1.97 -4.31 7.01
C LEU A 11 -1.06 -3.89 8.17
N TRP A 12 -0.36 -4.83 8.78
CA TRP A 12 0.58 -4.52 9.84
C TRP A 12 1.74 -3.65 9.35
N MET A 13 2.37 -4.01 8.24
CA MET A 13 3.56 -3.34 7.74
C MET A 13 3.26 -1.91 7.24
N PHE A 14 2.25 -1.75 6.39
CA PHE A 14 1.90 -0.45 5.81
C PHE A 14 0.92 0.34 6.68
N GLY A 15 -0.02 -0.35 7.31
CA GLY A 15 -1.04 0.25 8.16
C GLY A 15 -0.44 0.97 9.35
N SER A 16 0.51 0.34 10.04
CA SER A 16 1.18 0.95 11.19
C SER A 16 1.87 2.28 10.84
N VAL A 17 2.52 2.36 9.67
CA VAL A 17 3.17 3.60 9.19
C VAL A 17 2.13 4.68 8.90
N ILE A 18 1.06 4.34 8.19
CA ILE A 18 0.01 5.32 7.85
C ILE A 18 -0.74 5.77 9.10
N GLU A 19 -1.01 4.85 10.02
CA GLU A 19 -1.64 5.16 11.30
C GLU A 19 -0.81 6.16 12.12
N HIS A 20 0.50 5.99 12.19
CA HIS A 20 1.40 6.95 12.86
C HIS A 20 1.33 8.35 12.24
N VAL A 21 1.16 8.44 10.93
CA VAL A 21 1.12 9.71 10.20
C VAL A 21 -0.26 10.37 10.28
N TRP A 22 -1.31 9.61 10.10
CA TRP A 22 -2.69 10.14 10.03
C TRP A 22 -3.42 10.14 11.38
N GLY A 23 -2.97 9.32 12.31
CA GLY A 23 -3.68 8.99 13.52
C GLY A 23 -4.73 7.88 13.32
N PRO A 24 -5.13 7.20 14.42
CA PRO A 24 -5.94 5.98 14.35
C PRO A 24 -7.34 6.22 13.76
N ARG A 25 -7.97 7.35 14.06
CA ARG A 25 -9.33 7.65 13.58
C ARG A 25 -9.37 7.82 12.06
N LYS A 26 -8.41 8.57 11.51
CA LYS A 26 -8.36 8.84 10.06
C LYS A 26 -7.92 7.59 9.29
N PHE A 27 -6.96 6.84 9.83
CA PHE A 27 -6.52 5.56 9.30
C PHE A 27 -7.70 4.57 9.21
N LEU A 28 -8.43 4.38 10.31
CA LEU A 28 -9.55 3.45 10.37
C LEU A 28 -10.68 3.86 9.42
N PHE A 29 -11.01 5.15 9.37
CA PHE A 29 -12.00 5.66 8.42
C PHE A 29 -11.61 5.37 6.98
N TYR A 30 -10.37 5.66 6.60
CA TYR A 30 -9.86 5.38 5.26
C TYR A 30 -9.94 3.90 4.91
N TYR A 31 -9.48 3.05 5.82
CA TYR A 31 -9.48 1.59 5.67
C TYR A 31 -10.89 1.03 5.44
N ILE A 32 -11.84 1.44 6.27
CA ILE A 32 -13.24 1.00 6.15
C ILE A 32 -13.86 1.49 4.83
N ILE A 33 -13.66 2.75 4.46
CA ILE A 33 -14.22 3.30 3.21
C ILE A 33 -13.63 2.60 1.98
N CYS A 34 -12.33 2.28 1.97
CA CYS A 34 -11.74 1.49 0.89
C CYS A 34 -12.35 0.08 0.79
N GLY A 35 -12.60 -0.56 1.93
CA GLY A 35 -13.25 -1.88 1.97
C GLY A 35 -14.68 -1.84 1.44
N ILE A 36 -15.47 -0.86 1.89
CA ILE A 36 -16.86 -0.66 1.40
C ILE A 36 -16.85 -0.36 -0.10
N GLY A 37 -15.98 0.52 -0.56
CA GLY A 37 -15.89 0.87 -1.98
C GLY A 37 -15.48 -0.32 -2.86
N GLY A 38 -14.57 -1.17 -2.36
CA GLY A 38 -14.23 -2.43 -3.02
C GLY A 38 -15.45 -3.35 -3.15
N GLY A 39 -16.21 -3.51 -2.06
CA GLY A 39 -17.45 -4.30 -2.06
C GLY A 39 -18.51 -3.75 -3.02
N ILE A 40 -18.75 -2.45 -3.02
CA ILE A 40 -19.73 -1.81 -3.93
C ILE A 40 -19.33 -2.04 -5.39
N LEU A 41 -18.05 -1.88 -5.74
CA LEU A 41 -17.60 -2.12 -7.11
C LEU A 41 -17.77 -3.59 -7.51
N GLN A 42 -17.54 -4.51 -6.58
CA GLN A 42 -17.76 -5.93 -6.79
C GLN A 42 -19.22 -6.25 -7.07
N GLU A 43 -20.13 -5.74 -6.22
CA GLU A 43 -21.57 -5.94 -6.43
C GLU A 43 -22.05 -5.35 -7.76
N LEU A 44 -21.53 -4.18 -8.12
CA LEU A 44 -21.83 -3.55 -9.41
C LEU A 44 -21.31 -4.41 -10.59
N ALA A 45 -20.11 -4.95 -10.47
CA ALA A 45 -19.55 -5.83 -11.49
C ALA A 45 -20.40 -7.11 -11.64
N TRP A 46 -20.83 -7.70 -10.54
CA TRP A 46 -21.71 -8.88 -10.56
C TRP A 46 -23.09 -8.56 -11.16
N TYR A 47 -23.64 -7.40 -10.85
CA TYR A 47 -24.89 -6.97 -11.43
C TYR A 47 -24.79 -6.79 -12.96
N CYS A 48 -23.68 -6.26 -13.45
CA CYS A 48 -23.45 -6.04 -14.88
C CYS A 48 -23.02 -7.30 -15.64
N MET A 49 -22.46 -8.29 -14.98
CA MET A 49 -21.86 -9.49 -15.59
C MET A 49 -22.85 -10.32 -16.44
N PRO A 50 -24.09 -10.60 -15.99
CA PRO A 50 -25.07 -11.32 -16.80
C PRO A 50 -25.49 -10.63 -18.09
N PHE A 51 -25.31 -9.30 -18.19
CA PHE A 51 -25.61 -8.55 -19.42
C PHE A 51 -24.49 -8.62 -20.45
N VAL A 52 -23.29 -9.03 -20.02
CA VAL A 52 -22.09 -9.11 -20.86
C VAL A 52 -21.76 -10.57 -21.22
N MET A 53 -22.02 -11.50 -20.30
CA MET A 53 -21.65 -12.92 -20.44
C MET A 53 -22.82 -13.79 -19.94
N ASP A 54 -23.28 -14.72 -20.79
CA ASP A 54 -24.32 -15.69 -20.41
C ASP A 54 -23.74 -16.83 -19.54
N THR A 55 -22.52 -17.25 -19.83
CA THR A 55 -21.85 -18.37 -19.15
C THR A 55 -20.41 -18.03 -18.79
N ILE A 56 -19.89 -18.69 -17.75
CA ILE A 56 -18.51 -18.60 -17.30
C ILE A 56 -17.91 -20.01 -17.34
N THR A 57 -16.76 -20.14 -17.99
CA THR A 57 -16.02 -21.41 -18.01
C THR A 57 -15.20 -21.56 -16.73
N VAL A 58 -15.58 -22.50 -15.88
CA VAL A 58 -14.83 -22.83 -14.66
C VAL A 58 -13.99 -24.09 -14.91
N THR A 59 -12.69 -23.97 -14.79
CA THR A 59 -11.78 -25.13 -14.92
C THR A 59 -11.39 -25.64 -13.53
N ARG A 60 -11.74 -26.88 -13.25
CA ARG A 60 -11.38 -27.58 -12.02
C ARG A 60 -10.79 -28.94 -12.34
N ASN A 61 -9.60 -29.23 -11.82
CA ASN A 61 -8.87 -30.50 -12.03
C ASN A 61 -8.69 -30.88 -13.53
N GLY A 62 -8.49 -29.87 -14.40
CA GLY A 62 -8.34 -30.08 -15.84
C GLY A 62 -9.64 -30.29 -16.62
N VAL A 63 -10.79 -30.24 -15.96
CA VAL A 63 -12.12 -30.28 -16.59
C VAL A 63 -12.70 -28.87 -16.61
N SER A 64 -13.05 -28.38 -17.82
CA SER A 64 -13.69 -27.10 -18.02
C SER A 64 -15.19 -27.30 -18.16
N ILE A 65 -15.98 -26.62 -17.35
CA ILE A 65 -17.45 -26.66 -17.34
C ILE A 65 -17.96 -25.23 -17.51
N ASP A 66 -18.89 -25.05 -18.43
CA ASP A 66 -19.60 -23.78 -18.61
C ASP A 66 -20.78 -23.70 -17.65
N ILE A 67 -20.74 -22.74 -16.75
CA ILE A 67 -21.78 -22.51 -15.75
C ILE A 67 -22.49 -21.20 -16.08
N PRO A 68 -23.83 -21.15 -16.02
CA PRO A 68 -24.56 -19.90 -16.15
C PRO A 68 -24.03 -18.85 -15.18
N CYS A 69 -23.80 -17.64 -15.65
CA CYS A 69 -23.21 -16.54 -14.86
C CYS A 69 -23.95 -16.30 -13.55
N VAL A 70 -25.28 -16.35 -13.58
CA VAL A 70 -26.14 -16.15 -12.40
C VAL A 70 -25.88 -17.21 -11.32
N ILE A 71 -25.68 -18.50 -11.72
CA ILE A 71 -25.39 -19.58 -10.77
C ILE A 71 -24.00 -19.40 -10.18
N TYR A 72 -23.02 -19.01 -11.00
CA TYR A 72 -21.66 -18.74 -10.53
C TYR A 72 -21.64 -17.65 -9.46
N ILE A 73 -22.32 -16.53 -9.70
CA ILE A 73 -22.42 -15.39 -8.77
C ILE A 73 -23.03 -15.82 -7.43
N GLN A 74 -24.10 -16.62 -7.46
CA GLN A 74 -24.80 -17.08 -6.25
C GLN A 74 -23.92 -18.03 -5.38
N GLN A 75 -22.98 -18.73 -6.00
CA GLN A 75 -22.09 -19.68 -5.30
C GLN A 75 -20.76 -19.05 -4.89
N THR A 76 -20.48 -17.86 -5.39
CA THR A 76 -19.19 -17.18 -5.12
C THR A 76 -19.38 -16.15 -4.02
N MET A 77 -18.66 -16.31 -2.92
CA MET A 77 -18.61 -15.34 -1.85
C MET A 77 -17.33 -14.54 -1.94
N ALA A 78 -17.43 -13.25 -2.21
CA ALA A 78 -16.28 -12.34 -2.13
C ALA A 78 -16.05 -11.98 -0.66
N ILE A 79 -15.04 -12.58 -0.06
CA ILE A 79 -14.61 -12.28 1.31
C ILE A 79 -13.28 -11.57 1.24
N GLY A 80 -13.23 -10.32 1.69
CA GLY A 80 -11.90 -9.81 1.85
C GLY A 80 -11.73 -8.37 2.26
N ALA A 81 -10.89 -8.22 3.28
CA ALA A 81 -10.20 -6.99 3.58
C ALA A 81 -9.18 -6.59 2.49
N SER A 82 -8.99 -7.40 1.44
CA SER A 82 -7.96 -7.21 0.42
C SER A 82 -8.12 -5.87 -0.33
N GLY A 83 -9.34 -5.48 -0.69
CA GLY A 83 -9.60 -4.18 -1.30
C GLY A 83 -9.21 -3.02 -0.38
N ALA A 84 -9.50 -3.12 0.92
CA ALA A 84 -9.07 -2.13 1.89
C ALA A 84 -7.54 -2.08 2.03
N VAL A 85 -6.88 -3.24 2.00
CA VAL A 85 -5.40 -3.34 2.06
C VAL A 85 -4.76 -2.75 0.82
N VAL A 86 -5.30 -3.01 -0.38
CA VAL A 86 -4.80 -2.41 -1.64
C VAL A 86 -5.02 -0.90 -1.65
N GLY A 87 -6.17 -0.41 -1.17
CA GLY A 87 -6.40 1.02 -0.97
C GLY A 87 -5.37 1.64 -0.01
N LEU A 88 -5.02 0.93 1.06
CA LEU A 88 -4.00 1.37 2.01
C LEU A 88 -2.59 1.41 1.38
N LEU A 89 -2.23 0.40 0.60
CA LEU A 89 -0.99 0.39 -0.18
C LEU A 89 -0.89 1.58 -1.13
N LEU A 90 -2.00 1.92 -1.79
CA LEU A 90 -2.07 3.11 -2.63
C LEU A 90 -1.80 4.38 -1.83
N ALA A 91 -2.44 4.55 -0.66
CA ALA A 91 -2.19 5.68 0.22
C ALA A 91 -0.72 5.77 0.63
N PHE A 92 -0.09 4.64 0.95
CA PHE A 92 1.33 4.58 1.27
C PHE A 92 2.20 5.05 0.10
N GLY A 93 1.94 4.56 -1.11
CA GLY A 93 2.67 4.99 -2.32
C GLY A 93 2.52 6.48 -2.63
N MET A 94 1.34 7.05 -2.34
CA MET A 94 1.06 8.48 -2.53
C MET A 94 1.69 9.36 -1.44
N LEU A 95 1.71 8.89 -0.19
CA LEU A 95 2.33 9.60 0.94
C LEU A 95 3.86 9.57 0.87
N PHE A 96 4.42 8.44 0.47
CA PHE A 96 5.86 8.18 0.51
C PHE A 96 6.43 7.71 -0.82
N PRO A 97 6.27 8.46 -1.91
CA PRO A 97 6.60 8.00 -3.27
C PRO A 97 8.08 7.63 -3.45
N ASN A 98 8.96 8.23 -2.69
CA ASN A 98 10.41 8.03 -2.76
C ASN A 98 10.96 7.10 -1.67
N ALA A 99 10.12 6.57 -0.78
CA ALA A 99 10.56 5.59 0.22
C ALA A 99 11.13 4.36 -0.51
N ARG A 100 12.31 3.93 -0.07
CA ARG A 100 12.96 2.72 -0.60
C ARG A 100 12.48 1.53 0.21
N MET A 101 11.92 0.56 -0.47
CA MET A 101 11.41 -0.67 0.13
C MET A 101 12.19 -1.86 -0.40
N PHE A 102 12.49 -2.80 0.50
CA PHE A 102 13.10 -4.06 0.15
C PHE A 102 12.01 -5.12 0.03
N ILE A 103 11.92 -5.78 -1.12
CA ILE A 103 11.01 -6.90 -1.30
C ILE A 103 11.80 -8.17 -1.01
N ILE A 104 11.43 -8.85 0.07
CA ILE A 104 12.02 -10.17 0.38
C ILE A 104 11.44 -11.19 -0.62
N PRO A 105 12.26 -11.95 -1.36
CA PRO A 105 13.70 -12.18 -1.21
C PRO A 105 14.62 -11.34 -2.11
N ILE A 106 14.09 -10.33 -2.79
CA ILE A 106 14.86 -9.54 -3.78
C ILE A 106 15.58 -8.39 -3.03
N PRO A 107 16.91 -8.37 -2.92
CA PRO A 107 17.64 -7.35 -2.16
C PRO A 107 17.81 -6.03 -2.93
N VAL A 108 16.89 -5.71 -3.84
CA VAL A 108 16.92 -4.47 -4.62
C VAL A 108 15.97 -3.46 -4.01
N PRO A 109 16.44 -2.25 -3.61
CA PRO A 109 15.59 -1.21 -3.08
C PRO A 109 14.73 -0.59 -4.19
N ILE A 110 13.43 -0.86 -4.17
CA ILE A 110 12.46 -0.29 -5.11
C ILE A 110 11.77 0.89 -4.44
N LYS A 111 11.55 1.99 -5.18
CA LYS A 111 10.78 3.13 -4.68
C LYS A 111 9.30 2.72 -4.53
N ALA A 112 8.67 3.12 -3.42
CA ALA A 112 7.29 2.78 -3.10
C ALA A 112 6.30 3.10 -4.23
N LYS A 113 6.48 4.22 -4.93
CA LYS A 113 5.64 4.58 -6.08
C LYS A 113 5.63 3.52 -7.18
N TRP A 114 6.78 2.96 -7.52
CA TRP A 114 6.88 1.93 -8.58
C TRP A 114 6.34 0.59 -8.12
N LEU A 115 6.61 0.23 -6.87
CA LEU A 115 6.06 -0.97 -6.26
C LEU A 115 4.53 -0.96 -6.27
N VAL A 116 3.94 0.10 -5.72
CA VAL A 116 2.47 0.24 -5.61
C VAL A 116 1.82 0.35 -7.00
N THR A 117 2.41 1.14 -7.93
CA THR A 117 1.90 1.24 -9.30
C THR A 117 1.94 -0.12 -10.01
N GLY A 118 3.02 -0.87 -9.86
CA GLY A 118 3.15 -2.21 -10.44
C GLY A 118 2.13 -3.19 -9.87
N MET A 119 1.91 -3.19 -8.55
CA MET A 119 0.90 -4.03 -7.91
C MET A 119 -0.51 -3.71 -8.41
N ILE A 120 -0.89 -2.42 -8.46
CA ILE A 120 -2.21 -2.02 -8.96
C ILE A 120 -2.37 -2.37 -10.45
N ALA A 121 -1.32 -2.19 -11.25
CA ALA A 121 -1.33 -2.59 -12.66
C ALA A 121 -1.56 -4.09 -12.83
N ILE A 122 -0.93 -4.93 -11.99
CA ILE A 122 -1.15 -6.38 -11.98
C ILE A 122 -2.60 -6.71 -11.61
N GLU A 123 -3.17 -6.06 -10.59
CA GLU A 123 -4.57 -6.26 -10.18
C GLU A 123 -5.54 -5.91 -11.32
N ILE A 124 -5.33 -4.77 -11.98
CA ILE A 124 -6.15 -4.36 -13.13
C ILE A 124 -6.01 -5.36 -14.26
N PHE A 125 -4.79 -5.76 -14.63
CA PHE A 125 -4.56 -6.70 -15.71
C PHE A 125 -5.15 -8.08 -15.39
N SER A 126 -5.00 -8.54 -14.16
CA SER A 126 -5.57 -9.82 -13.70
C SER A 126 -7.09 -9.81 -13.72
N SER A 127 -7.74 -8.67 -13.50
CA SER A 127 -9.21 -8.54 -13.59
C SER A 127 -9.77 -8.84 -14.97
N PHE A 128 -8.96 -8.71 -16.03
CA PHE A 128 -9.37 -9.00 -17.43
C PHE A 128 -8.97 -10.40 -17.91
N SER A 129 -8.24 -11.15 -17.09
CA SER A 129 -7.78 -12.49 -17.50
C SER A 129 -8.92 -13.51 -17.46
N PRO A 130 -9.10 -14.35 -18.49
CA PRO A 130 -10.11 -15.41 -18.47
C PRO A 130 -9.84 -16.38 -17.30
N GLY A 131 -10.86 -16.62 -16.46
CA GLY A 131 -10.74 -17.49 -15.28
C GLY A 131 -10.05 -16.83 -14.08
N SER A 132 -9.82 -15.51 -14.11
CA SER A 132 -9.32 -14.77 -12.95
C SER A 132 -10.36 -14.78 -11.83
N ASP A 133 -9.87 -14.96 -10.60
CA ASP A 133 -10.70 -14.82 -9.41
C ASP A 133 -11.26 -13.38 -9.35
N ILE A 134 -12.56 -13.29 -9.14
CA ILE A 134 -13.32 -12.02 -9.03
C ILE A 134 -12.74 -11.12 -7.91
N ALA A 135 -11.91 -11.66 -7.04
CA ALA A 135 -11.18 -10.93 -6.01
C ALA A 135 -10.39 -9.70 -6.51
N HIS A 136 -9.94 -9.72 -7.77
CA HIS A 136 -9.21 -8.59 -8.37
C HIS A 136 -10.08 -7.35 -8.53
N VAL A 137 -11.39 -7.50 -8.79
CA VAL A 137 -12.33 -6.38 -8.92
C VAL A 137 -12.50 -5.64 -7.58
N VAL A 138 -12.58 -6.38 -6.46
CA VAL A 138 -12.61 -5.78 -5.12
C VAL A 138 -11.36 -4.94 -4.85
N ASN A 139 -10.20 -5.45 -5.25
CA ASN A 139 -8.92 -4.77 -5.07
C ASN A 139 -8.83 -3.47 -5.87
N VAL A 140 -9.26 -3.51 -7.14
CA VAL A 140 -9.36 -2.31 -7.98
C VAL A 140 -10.35 -1.31 -7.40
N GLY A 141 -11.50 -1.77 -6.90
CA GLY A 141 -12.49 -0.93 -6.24
C GLY A 141 -11.96 -0.25 -4.99
N GLY A 142 -11.25 -0.98 -4.15
CA GLY A 142 -10.57 -0.45 -2.96
C GLY A 142 -9.51 0.59 -3.31
N ALA A 143 -8.69 0.32 -4.33
CA ALA A 143 -7.69 1.27 -4.83
C ALA A 143 -8.34 2.55 -5.39
N LEU A 144 -9.38 2.42 -6.21
CA LEU A 144 -10.08 3.56 -6.80
C LEU A 144 -10.71 4.44 -5.72
N THR A 145 -11.44 3.83 -4.77
CA THR A 145 -12.06 4.53 -3.65
C THR A 145 -11.02 5.23 -2.78
N GLY A 146 -9.92 4.53 -2.49
CA GLY A 146 -8.78 5.09 -1.76
C GLY A 146 -8.15 6.28 -2.48
N PHE A 147 -7.96 6.17 -3.79
CA PHE A 147 -7.46 7.28 -4.61
C PHE A 147 -8.36 8.50 -4.56
N LEU A 148 -9.66 8.31 -4.79
CA LEU A 148 -10.64 9.40 -4.79
C LEU A 148 -10.70 10.09 -3.42
N LEU A 149 -10.74 9.31 -2.33
CA LEU A 149 -10.76 9.85 -0.97
C LEU A 149 -9.47 10.61 -0.63
N PHE A 150 -8.32 10.07 -1.04
CA PHE A 150 -7.03 10.74 -0.84
C PHE A 150 -6.96 12.07 -1.61
N MET A 151 -7.41 12.07 -2.88
CA MET A 151 -7.43 13.28 -3.71
C MET A 151 -8.43 14.31 -3.18
N TYR A 152 -9.58 13.86 -2.67
CA TYR A 152 -10.54 14.73 -1.99
C TYR A 152 -9.90 15.43 -0.78
N TRP A 153 -9.21 14.71 0.09
CA TRP A 153 -8.52 15.29 1.24
C TRP A 153 -7.38 16.23 0.84
N LYS A 154 -6.69 15.92 -0.24
CA LYS A 154 -5.62 16.78 -0.75
C LYS A 154 -6.16 18.12 -1.27
N ARG A 155 -7.35 18.11 -1.89
CA ARG A 155 -7.99 19.34 -2.41
C ARG A 155 -8.67 20.15 -1.32
N HIS A 156 -9.08 19.55 -0.20
CA HIS A 156 -9.78 20.21 0.90
C HIS A 156 -8.94 20.18 2.20
N PRO A 157 -7.83 20.90 2.25
CA PRO A 157 -6.92 20.87 3.40
C PRO A 157 -7.56 21.45 4.67
N TYR A 158 -8.63 22.24 4.54
CA TYR A 158 -9.32 22.91 5.64
C TYR A 158 -10.14 21.97 6.53
N SER A 159 -10.44 20.76 6.10
CA SER A 159 -11.18 19.79 6.91
C SER A 159 -10.32 19.09 7.97
N GLY A 160 -9.24 19.71 8.43
CA GLY A 160 -8.35 19.19 9.49
C GLY A 160 -7.54 17.94 9.09
N TYR A 161 -7.79 17.38 7.92
CA TYR A 161 -7.26 16.09 7.49
C TYR A 161 -6.16 16.17 6.40
N GLY A 162 -6.07 17.29 5.66
CA GLY A 162 -5.27 17.33 4.43
C GLY A 162 -3.77 17.57 4.61
N ASN A 163 -3.36 18.47 5.49
CA ASN A 163 -1.98 18.98 5.52
C ASN A 163 -1.07 18.38 6.59
N MET A 164 -1.66 17.84 7.66
CA MET A 164 -0.89 17.32 8.81
C MET A 164 -0.18 15.99 8.49
N GLY A 165 -0.72 15.20 7.56
CA GLY A 165 -0.19 13.88 7.23
C GLY A 165 1.12 13.93 6.44
N MET A 166 1.22 14.83 5.45
CA MET A 166 2.39 14.86 4.57
C MET A 166 3.64 15.38 5.28
N HIS A 167 3.48 16.42 6.14
CA HIS A 167 4.59 17.00 6.89
C HIS A 167 5.10 16.04 7.99
N LYS A 168 4.18 15.36 8.69
CA LYS A 168 4.54 14.33 9.69
C LYS A 168 5.18 13.09 9.06
N GLY A 169 4.77 12.74 7.85
CA GLY A 169 5.33 11.61 7.13
C GLY A 169 6.79 11.81 6.76
N HIS A 170 7.15 12.97 6.23
CA HIS A 170 8.54 13.31 5.93
C HIS A 170 9.39 13.30 7.21
N GLN A 171 8.91 13.95 8.28
CA GLN A 171 9.62 13.95 9.57
C GLN A 171 9.81 12.54 10.16
N PHE A 172 8.85 11.63 9.98
CA PHE A 172 8.97 10.26 10.44
C PHE A 172 10.08 9.50 9.70
N PHE A 173 10.14 9.61 8.38
CA PHE A 173 11.18 8.96 7.58
C PHE A 173 12.55 9.60 7.78
N ASP A 174 12.62 10.91 7.95
CA ASP A 174 13.87 11.60 8.27
C ASP A 174 14.42 11.14 9.62
N ARG A 175 13.59 11.04 10.67
CA ARG A 175 13.99 10.50 11.97
C ARG A 175 14.44 9.03 11.89
N MET A 176 13.73 8.23 11.09
CA MET A 176 14.09 6.81 10.91
C MET A 176 15.41 6.69 10.17
N LYS A 177 15.65 7.52 9.15
CA LYS A 177 16.92 7.61 8.43
C LYS A 177 18.06 8.05 9.35
N ASP A 178 17.86 9.11 10.13
CA ASP A 178 18.85 9.62 11.09
C ASP A 178 19.16 8.58 12.17
N SER A 179 18.15 7.85 12.63
CA SER A 179 18.34 6.74 13.59
C SER A 179 19.16 5.61 12.98
N TRP A 180 18.88 5.25 11.74
CA TRP A 180 19.63 4.25 10.99
C TRP A 180 21.08 4.67 10.75
N GLU A 181 21.32 5.90 10.30
CA GLU A 181 22.66 6.44 10.08
C GLU A 181 23.46 6.52 11.39
N LYS A 182 22.83 6.85 12.51
CA LYS A 182 23.47 6.82 13.83
C LYS A 182 23.87 5.41 14.28
N HIS A 183 23.11 4.39 13.89
CA HIS A 183 23.43 3.00 14.25
C HIS A 183 24.44 2.37 13.29
N THR A 184 24.42 2.70 12.00
CA THR A 184 25.35 2.20 11.00
C THR A 184 26.65 3.00 10.95
N GLY A 185 26.62 4.31 11.22
CA GLY A 185 27.81 5.17 11.26
C GLY A 185 28.74 4.90 12.45
N LYS A 186 28.32 4.19 13.49
CA LYS A 186 29.17 3.75 14.61
C LYS A 186 30.04 2.54 14.30
N VAL A 187 29.84 1.88 13.19
CA VAL A 187 30.62 0.67 12.80
C VAL A 187 31.83 1.01 11.91
N GLY A 188 31.96 2.26 11.44
CA GLY A 188 32.92 2.60 10.36
C GLY A 188 34.02 3.62 10.67
N THR A 189 34.14 4.23 11.87
CA THR A 189 35.22 5.20 12.14
C THR A 189 35.82 5.02 13.53
N GLY A 190 36.48 3.90 13.71
CA GLY A 190 37.57 3.74 14.68
C GLY A 190 38.89 3.97 13.96
N GLY A 191 39.27 5.22 13.73
CA GLY A 191 40.49 5.57 13.03
C GLY A 191 40.94 7.00 13.36
N SER A 192 41.82 7.09 14.37
CA SER A 192 42.85 8.11 14.60
C SER A 192 42.57 9.57 14.20
N ASN A 193 42.27 10.39 15.19
CA ASN A 193 42.57 11.81 15.16
C ASN A 193 43.74 12.10 16.12
N SER A 194 44.94 12.08 15.58
CA SER A 194 46.13 12.66 16.21
C SER A 194 46.06 14.18 16.04
N SER A 195 45.63 14.86 17.09
CA SER A 195 45.75 16.31 17.18
C SER A 195 47.18 16.70 17.42
N TRP A 196 47.82 17.30 16.44
CA TRP A 196 49.06 18.07 16.64
C TRP A 196 48.65 19.48 17.04
N GLY A 197 48.81 19.79 18.34
CA GLY A 197 48.69 21.13 18.86
C GLY A 197 49.94 21.95 18.50
N THR A 198 49.74 23.06 17.79
CA THR A 198 50.74 24.14 17.73
C THR A 198 50.33 25.22 18.73
N SER A 199 51.06 25.23 19.85
CA SER A 199 51.05 26.34 20.79
C SER A 199 51.94 27.48 20.25
N SER A 200 51.34 28.59 19.85
CA SER A 200 52.03 29.84 19.67
C SER A 200 51.82 30.74 20.90
N GLN A 201 52.88 30.86 21.68
CA GLN A 201 53.01 31.86 22.73
C GLN A 201 53.21 33.21 22.07
N HIS A 202 52.36 34.17 22.40
CA HIS A 202 52.68 35.59 22.28
C HIS A 202 52.89 36.15 23.68
N THR A 203 54.19 36.40 23.99
CA THR A 203 54.65 37.27 25.09
C THR A 203 54.42 38.73 24.77
N ALA A 204 53.93 39.41 25.78
CA ALA A 204 53.76 40.87 25.82
C ALA A 204 55.08 41.58 26.02
N THR A 205 55.19 42.73 25.50
CA THR A 205 55.81 43.98 26.07
C THR A 205 54.94 45.11 25.68
#